data_12cedf0405b49c5b96a0ca1eefa6f184
#
_entry.id   12cedf0405b49c5b96a0ca1eefa6f184
#
_cell.length_a   1.000
_cell.length_b   1.000
_cell.length_c   1.000
_cell.angle_alpha   90.00
_cell.angle_beta   90.00
_cell.angle_gamma   90.00
#
_symmetry.space_group_name_H-M   'P 1'
#
loop_
_entity.id
_entity.type
_entity.pdbx_description
1 polymer ?
#
loop_
_entity_poly.entity_id
_entity_poly.type
_entity_poly.pdbx_seq_one_letter_code
_entity_poly.pdbx_strand_id
1 'polypeptide(L)'
;ENQLALIGVKPEDIKTVVLSHMHLDHAGNIHLFKHANVYVPKADFMFGQTQVHLNPDPATHGGYVKADLDVPVKQYILVDEDFELAPGIEVVNLPGHTPGLIGLIVHLEKDGTIILPQDCVYTQEVYGPPAKASGLLYDSIEFFKSIEKLRKLQKKYNAKIVFAHDYEFFKTLKTVPEYYE
;
A
#
# COMPACT_ATOMS: atom_id res chain seq x y z
N GLU A 1 5.03 -11.97 -11.52
CA GLU A 1 6.20 -12.41 -12.34
C GLU A 1 6.11 -11.86 -13.77
N ASN A 2 5.02 -12.13 -14.48
CA ASN A 2 4.90 -11.75 -15.91
C ASN A 2 5.08 -10.24 -16.15
N GLN A 3 4.56 -9.36 -15.27
CA GLN A 3 4.69 -7.92 -15.43
C GLN A 3 6.13 -7.43 -15.24
N LEU A 4 6.87 -7.97 -14.28
CA LEU A 4 8.28 -7.67 -14.07
C LEU A 4 9.13 -8.14 -15.30
N ALA A 5 8.79 -9.27 -15.86
CA ALA A 5 9.50 -9.80 -17.04
C ALA A 5 9.40 -8.87 -18.26
N LEU A 6 8.30 -8.10 -18.41
CA LEU A 6 8.13 -7.12 -19.50
C LEU A 6 9.17 -5.98 -19.47
N ILE A 7 9.74 -5.71 -18.29
CA ILE A 7 10.81 -4.71 -18.10
C ILE A 7 12.17 -5.36 -17.80
N GLY A 8 12.30 -6.67 -18.04
CA GLY A 8 13.55 -7.41 -17.85
C GLY A 8 13.97 -7.61 -16.38
N VAL A 9 13.06 -7.42 -15.42
CA VAL A 9 13.31 -7.58 -13.99
C VAL A 9 12.76 -8.93 -13.53
N LYS A 10 13.49 -9.61 -12.67
CA LYS A 10 13.06 -10.85 -12.00
C LYS A 10 12.74 -10.57 -10.53
N PRO A 11 11.87 -11.36 -9.89
CA PRO A 11 11.61 -11.22 -8.45
C PRO A 11 12.90 -11.23 -7.61
N GLU A 12 13.89 -12.05 -7.99
CA GLU A 12 15.18 -12.18 -7.30
C GLU A 12 16.03 -10.90 -7.35
N ASP A 13 15.79 -10.02 -8.32
CA ASP A 13 16.50 -8.74 -8.45
C ASP A 13 15.98 -7.71 -7.45
N ILE A 14 14.75 -7.85 -6.96
CA ILE A 14 14.10 -6.94 -6.02
C ILE A 14 14.66 -7.17 -4.61
N LYS A 15 15.31 -6.17 -4.03
CA LYS A 15 15.94 -6.25 -2.70
C LYS A 15 15.12 -5.56 -1.62
N THR A 16 14.18 -4.71 -2.01
CA THR A 16 13.31 -3.94 -1.11
C THR A 16 11.88 -4.03 -1.60
N VAL A 17 10.98 -4.40 -0.72
CA VAL A 17 9.53 -4.42 -0.94
C VAL A 17 8.87 -3.56 0.12
N VAL A 18 7.86 -2.79 -0.27
CA VAL A 18 6.99 -2.07 0.65
C VAL A 18 5.59 -2.64 0.49
N LEU A 19 5.06 -3.24 1.53
CA LEU A 19 3.65 -3.65 1.59
C LEU A 19 2.84 -2.55 2.24
N SER A 20 1.80 -2.09 1.55
CA SER A 20 0.91 -1.07 2.08
C SER A 20 0.16 -1.55 3.32
N HIS A 21 -0.27 -2.79 3.31
CA HIS A 21 -0.93 -3.52 4.39
C HIS A 21 -0.95 -5.03 4.07
N MET A 22 -1.46 -5.86 4.99
CA MET A 22 -1.34 -7.31 4.90
C MET A 22 -2.59 -8.02 4.37
N HIS A 23 -3.52 -7.32 3.70
CA HIS A 23 -4.61 -8.00 3.01
C HIS A 23 -4.12 -8.81 1.81
N LEU A 24 -4.86 -9.85 1.48
CA LEU A 24 -4.47 -10.89 0.50
C LEU A 24 -4.13 -10.35 -0.90
N ASP A 25 -4.83 -9.33 -1.35
CA ASP A 25 -4.61 -8.71 -2.67
C ASP A 25 -3.37 -7.80 -2.72
N HIS A 26 -2.80 -7.44 -1.56
CA HIS A 26 -1.54 -6.70 -1.42
C HIS A 26 -0.38 -7.61 -1.01
N ALA A 27 -0.58 -8.54 -0.07
CA ALA A 27 0.48 -9.40 0.47
C ALA A 27 0.63 -10.76 -0.23
N GLY A 28 -0.37 -11.21 -1.01
CA GLY A 28 -0.43 -12.58 -1.54
C GLY A 28 0.76 -13.02 -2.40
N ASN A 29 1.52 -12.10 -2.97
CA ASN A 29 2.72 -12.40 -3.74
C ASN A 29 4.04 -12.26 -2.98
N ILE A 30 4.01 -12.01 -1.67
CA ILE A 30 5.23 -11.81 -0.86
C ILE A 30 6.18 -13.01 -0.91
N HIS A 31 5.65 -14.21 -1.11
CA HIS A 31 6.41 -15.44 -1.25
C HIS A 31 7.44 -15.44 -2.39
N LEU A 32 7.29 -14.55 -3.39
CA LEU A 32 8.25 -14.35 -4.48
C LEU A 32 9.49 -13.56 -4.03
N PHE A 33 9.43 -12.86 -2.91
CA PHE A 33 10.44 -11.91 -2.43
C PHE A 33 11.12 -12.34 -1.12
N LYS A 34 11.26 -13.65 -0.88
CA LYS A 34 11.82 -14.19 0.38
C LYS A 34 13.22 -13.67 0.72
N HIS A 35 13.98 -13.25 -0.28
CA HIS A 35 15.35 -12.73 -0.14
C HIS A 35 15.39 -11.20 0.07
N ALA A 36 14.25 -10.52 0.02
CA ALA A 36 14.16 -9.06 0.15
C ALA A 36 13.97 -8.59 1.59
N ASN A 37 14.32 -7.34 1.85
CA ASN A 37 13.86 -6.61 3.02
C ASN A 37 12.43 -6.11 2.74
N VAL A 38 11.50 -6.38 3.65
CA VAL A 38 10.08 -6.06 3.46
C VAL A 38 9.63 -5.07 4.52
N TYR A 39 9.30 -3.87 4.09
CA TYR A 39 8.72 -2.83 4.95
C TYR A 39 7.23 -3.08 5.08
N VAL A 40 6.74 -3.14 6.30
CA VAL A 40 5.33 -3.40 6.61
C VAL A 40 4.83 -2.46 7.70
N PRO A 41 3.59 -1.98 7.65
CA PRO A 41 3.03 -1.20 8.74
C PRO A 41 2.90 -2.07 10.00
N LYS A 42 3.55 -1.65 11.09
CA LYS A 42 3.66 -2.40 12.34
C LYS A 42 2.29 -2.77 12.92
N ALA A 43 1.40 -1.80 13.02
CA ALA A 43 0.08 -2.02 13.62
C ALA A 43 -0.75 -3.04 12.81
N ASP A 44 -0.71 -2.96 11.48
CA ASP A 44 -1.42 -3.87 10.60
C ASP A 44 -0.82 -5.28 10.63
N PHE A 45 0.52 -5.38 10.54
CA PHE A 45 1.21 -6.67 10.62
C PHE A 45 0.90 -7.41 11.92
N MET A 46 0.99 -6.72 13.06
CA MET A 46 0.67 -7.29 14.37
C MET A 46 -0.81 -7.68 14.49
N PHE A 47 -1.71 -6.86 13.95
CA PHE A 47 -3.13 -7.17 13.92
C PHE A 47 -3.40 -8.42 13.07
N GLY A 48 -2.88 -8.49 11.85
CA GLY A 48 -3.01 -9.64 10.96
C GLY A 48 -2.49 -10.94 11.59
N GLN A 49 -1.30 -10.90 12.22
CA GLN A 49 -0.76 -12.03 12.98
C GLN A 49 -1.73 -12.49 14.08
N THR A 50 -2.29 -11.54 14.83
CA THR A 50 -3.28 -11.83 15.87
C THR A 50 -4.52 -12.51 15.28
N GLN A 51 -5.05 -11.97 14.17
CA GLN A 51 -6.25 -12.54 13.53
C GLN A 51 -6.04 -14.00 13.12
N VAL A 52 -4.97 -14.29 12.40
CA VAL A 52 -4.78 -15.61 11.79
C VAL A 52 -4.26 -16.67 12.77
N HIS A 53 -3.65 -16.27 13.89
CA HIS A 53 -3.10 -17.22 14.87
C HIS A 53 -3.98 -17.45 16.09
N LEU A 54 -4.82 -16.47 16.46
CA LEU A 54 -5.69 -16.59 17.63
C LEU A 54 -7.13 -16.98 17.28
N ASN A 55 -7.58 -16.71 16.05
CA ASN A 55 -8.89 -17.12 15.59
C ASN A 55 -8.83 -18.45 14.82
N PRO A 56 -9.51 -19.49 15.28
CA PRO A 56 -9.49 -20.79 14.59
C PRO A 56 -10.30 -20.81 13.29
N ASP A 57 -11.25 -19.88 13.12
CA ASP A 57 -12.12 -19.81 11.95
C ASP A 57 -11.57 -18.80 10.91
N PRO A 58 -11.04 -19.26 9.77
CA PRO A 58 -10.52 -18.38 8.72
C PRO A 58 -11.55 -17.38 8.17
N ALA A 59 -12.84 -17.67 8.25
CA ALA A 59 -13.90 -16.76 7.82
C ALA A 59 -13.96 -15.46 8.64
N THR A 60 -13.34 -15.43 9.83
CA THR A 60 -13.29 -14.26 10.72
C THR A 60 -12.03 -13.43 10.55
N HIS A 61 -11.09 -13.84 9.70
CA HIS A 61 -9.80 -13.16 9.53
C HIS A 61 -9.89 -11.86 8.69
N GLY A 62 -11.06 -11.55 8.10
CA GLY A 62 -11.19 -10.44 7.17
C GLY A 62 -10.37 -10.69 5.91
N GLY A 63 -9.58 -9.71 5.49
CA GLY A 63 -8.69 -9.83 4.33
C GLY A 63 -7.35 -10.53 4.59
N TYR A 64 -7.08 -10.98 5.82
CA TYR A 64 -5.78 -11.57 6.21
C TYR A 64 -5.73 -13.06 5.94
N VAL A 65 -4.65 -13.53 5.31
CA VAL A 65 -4.41 -14.94 5.01
C VAL A 65 -3.15 -15.41 5.72
N LYS A 66 -3.28 -16.47 6.51
CA LYS A 66 -2.16 -17.02 7.31
C LYS A 66 -0.93 -17.34 6.45
N ALA A 67 -1.13 -17.90 5.26
CA ALA A 67 -0.04 -18.25 4.37
C ALA A 67 0.79 -17.04 3.92
N ASP A 68 0.20 -15.85 3.81
CA ASP A 68 0.89 -14.63 3.42
C ASP A 68 1.62 -13.99 4.60
N LEU A 69 1.07 -14.14 5.81
CA LEU A 69 1.67 -13.62 7.04
C LEU A 69 2.83 -14.49 7.56
N ASP A 70 2.85 -15.77 7.22
CA ASP A 70 3.89 -16.73 7.66
C ASP A 70 5.06 -16.86 6.65
N VAL A 71 5.11 -16.03 5.61
CA VAL A 71 6.21 -16.11 4.62
C VAL A 71 7.54 -15.69 5.27
N PRO A 72 8.55 -16.57 5.27
CA PRO A 72 9.87 -16.21 5.73
C PRO A 72 10.55 -15.31 4.67
N VAL A 73 10.72 -14.03 4.98
CA VAL A 73 11.50 -13.09 4.17
C VAL A 73 12.87 -12.87 4.82
N LYS A 74 13.78 -12.22 4.12
CA LYS A 74 15.11 -11.88 4.69
C LYS A 74 14.96 -11.09 5.98
N GLN A 75 14.10 -10.07 5.97
CA GLN A 75 13.80 -9.24 7.13
C GLN A 75 12.46 -8.52 6.94
N TYR A 76 11.58 -8.54 7.94
CA TYR A 76 10.48 -7.60 8.08
C TYR A 76 10.97 -6.36 8.82
N ILE A 77 10.73 -5.19 8.24
CA ILE A 77 11.03 -3.87 8.84
C ILE A 77 9.69 -3.23 9.17
N LEU A 78 9.42 -3.13 10.47
CA LEU A 78 8.17 -2.60 10.98
C LEU A 78 8.17 -1.08 10.91
N VAL A 79 7.16 -0.51 10.25
CA VAL A 79 6.97 0.93 10.04
C VAL A 79 5.83 1.43 10.90
N ASP A 80 6.04 2.52 11.64
CA ASP A 80 5.02 3.20 12.45
C ASP A 80 5.04 4.74 12.30
N GLU A 81 5.95 5.29 11.50
CA GLU A 81 6.11 6.72 11.24
C GLU A 81 6.28 7.02 9.74
N ASP A 82 6.06 8.29 9.36
CA ASP A 82 6.42 8.77 8.04
C ASP A 82 7.96 8.90 7.94
N PHE A 83 8.56 8.48 6.82
CA PHE A 83 10.01 8.62 6.61
C PHE A 83 10.37 8.60 5.12
N GLU A 84 11.57 9.09 4.80
CA GLU A 84 12.14 8.95 3.46
C GLU A 84 12.81 7.57 3.32
N LEU A 85 12.27 6.73 2.43
CA LEU A 85 12.78 5.38 2.15
C LEU A 85 14.05 5.41 1.30
N ALA A 86 14.05 6.30 0.32
CA ALA A 86 15.16 6.55 -0.60
C ALA A 86 15.00 7.96 -1.17
N PRO A 87 16.06 8.57 -1.74
CA PRO A 87 15.92 9.90 -2.35
C PRO A 87 14.75 9.98 -3.31
N GLY A 88 13.79 10.84 -3.00
CA GLY A 88 12.57 11.03 -3.79
C GLY A 88 11.45 10.02 -3.54
N ILE A 89 11.57 9.13 -2.55
CA ILE A 89 10.52 8.17 -2.18
C ILE A 89 10.24 8.29 -0.67
N GLU A 90 9.06 8.79 -0.32
CA GLU A 90 8.61 8.91 1.06
C GLU A 90 7.54 7.84 1.37
N VAL A 91 7.61 7.23 2.55
CA VAL A 91 6.56 6.39 3.13
C VAL A 91 5.69 7.26 4.03
N VAL A 92 4.38 7.15 3.89
CA VAL A 92 3.41 7.89 4.69
C VAL A 92 2.41 6.96 5.36
N ASN A 93 2.17 7.17 6.65
CA ASN A 93 1.21 6.39 7.43
C ASN A 93 -0.20 6.96 7.23
N LEU A 94 -1.14 6.10 6.79
CA LEU A 94 -2.51 6.44 6.42
C LEU A 94 -3.51 5.41 6.99
N PRO A 95 -3.58 5.25 8.33
CA PRO A 95 -4.42 4.25 8.97
C PRO A 95 -5.92 4.50 8.73
N GLY A 96 -6.72 3.48 8.95
CA GLY A 96 -8.18 3.56 8.89
C GLY A 96 -8.82 2.42 8.12
N HIS A 97 -8.37 2.11 6.90
CA HIS A 97 -8.77 0.90 6.19
C HIS A 97 -8.33 -0.35 6.97
N THR A 98 -7.09 -0.36 7.39
CA THR A 98 -6.51 -1.29 8.36
C THR A 98 -5.86 -0.50 9.51
N PRO A 99 -5.43 -1.14 10.61
CA PRO A 99 -4.81 -0.45 11.75
C PRO A 99 -3.58 0.39 11.42
N GLY A 100 -2.87 0.06 10.35
CA GLY A 100 -1.60 0.69 10.03
C GLY A 100 -1.25 0.72 8.54
N LEU A 101 -2.18 1.08 7.68
CA LEU A 101 -1.92 1.21 6.24
C LEU A 101 -0.86 2.29 5.96
N ILE A 102 0.07 2.00 5.03
CA ILE A 102 1.05 2.96 4.52
C ILE A 102 0.89 3.18 3.01
N GLY A 103 1.11 4.41 2.58
CA GLY A 103 1.21 4.80 1.18
C GLY A 103 2.62 5.27 0.81
N LEU A 104 2.83 5.58 -0.47
CA LEU A 104 4.08 6.14 -0.97
C LEU A 104 3.85 7.50 -1.63
N ILE A 105 4.82 8.40 -1.46
CA ILE A 105 4.98 9.61 -2.27
C ILE A 105 6.22 9.42 -3.12
N VAL A 106 6.08 9.59 -4.42
CA VAL A 106 7.18 9.44 -5.39
C VAL A 106 7.36 10.76 -6.11
N HIS A 107 8.53 11.36 -5.95
CA HIS A 107 8.95 12.59 -6.63
C HIS A 107 9.69 12.23 -7.91
N LEU A 108 9.10 12.55 -9.05
CA LEU A 108 9.61 12.26 -10.38
C LEU A 108 10.14 13.53 -11.05
N GLU A 109 11.18 13.41 -11.86
CA GLU A 109 11.80 14.57 -12.52
C GLU A 109 10.89 15.21 -13.57
N LYS A 110 10.17 14.41 -14.36
CA LYS A 110 9.35 14.88 -15.48
C LYS A 110 7.84 14.85 -15.18
N ASP A 111 7.36 13.78 -14.57
CA ASP A 111 5.92 13.60 -14.33
C ASP A 111 5.43 14.26 -13.04
N GLY A 112 6.34 14.87 -12.27
CA GLY A 112 6.05 15.53 -10.99
C GLY A 112 5.82 14.54 -9.84
N THR A 113 5.12 14.96 -8.81
CA THR A 113 4.90 14.10 -7.64
C THR A 113 3.64 13.24 -7.81
N ILE A 114 3.78 11.96 -7.50
CA ILE A 114 2.69 10.97 -7.47
C ILE A 114 2.53 10.45 -6.05
N ILE A 115 1.29 10.37 -5.56
CA ILE A 115 0.96 9.72 -4.30
C ILE A 115 0.20 8.44 -4.58
N LEU A 116 0.68 7.34 -4.00
CA LEU A 116 0.07 6.00 -4.02
C LEU A 116 -0.54 5.75 -2.63
N PRO A 117 -1.78 6.17 -2.36
CA PRO A 117 -2.40 6.07 -1.04
C PRO A 117 -2.90 4.67 -0.74
N GLN A 118 -2.84 3.77 -1.71
CA GLN A 118 -3.36 2.41 -1.62
C GLN A 118 -4.83 2.41 -1.15
N ASP A 119 -5.20 1.52 -0.26
CA ASP A 119 -6.58 1.35 0.23
C ASP A 119 -7.04 2.42 1.23
N CYS A 120 -6.20 3.43 1.50
CA CYS A 120 -6.69 4.65 2.16
C CYS A 120 -7.81 5.30 1.34
N VAL A 121 -7.75 5.25 0.00
CA VAL A 121 -8.84 5.67 -0.89
C VAL A 121 -8.92 4.76 -2.12
N TYR A 122 -9.98 4.00 -2.25
CA TYR A 122 -10.18 3.05 -3.35
C TYR A 122 -10.37 3.74 -4.69
N THR A 123 -11.23 4.76 -4.73
CA THR A 123 -11.65 5.41 -5.96
C THR A 123 -11.67 6.93 -5.81
N GLN A 124 -11.67 7.61 -6.94
CA GLN A 124 -11.85 9.06 -6.98
C GLN A 124 -13.15 9.50 -6.31
N GLU A 125 -14.22 8.70 -6.41
CA GLU A 125 -15.50 8.98 -5.77
C GLU A 125 -15.41 8.92 -4.23
N VAL A 126 -14.67 7.94 -3.68
CA VAL A 126 -14.41 7.82 -2.23
C VAL A 126 -13.60 9.01 -1.72
N TYR A 127 -12.61 9.44 -2.49
CA TYR A 127 -11.77 10.60 -2.14
C TYR A 127 -12.56 11.91 -2.09
N GLY A 128 -13.52 12.09 -3.00
CA GLY A 128 -14.37 13.28 -3.10
C GLY A 128 -13.65 14.57 -3.43
N PRO A 129 -14.12 15.77 -3.02
CA PRO A 129 -15.02 16.09 -1.90
C PRO A 129 -16.53 15.93 -2.21
N PRO A 130 -17.38 15.59 -1.23
CA PRO A 130 -17.02 15.15 0.14
C PRO A 130 -16.41 13.73 0.12
N ALA A 131 -15.53 13.43 1.09
CA ALA A 131 -15.04 12.08 1.26
C ALA A 131 -16.17 11.15 1.71
N LYS A 132 -16.14 9.91 1.21
CA LYS A 132 -17.10 8.87 1.56
C LYS A 132 -16.39 7.73 2.29
N ALA A 133 -17.06 7.08 3.23
CA ALA A 133 -16.54 5.89 3.87
C ALA A 133 -16.45 4.73 2.87
N SER A 134 -15.35 3.98 2.89
CA SER A 134 -15.23 2.72 2.16
C SER A 134 -16.06 1.62 2.82
N GLY A 135 -16.39 0.57 2.06
CA GLY A 135 -17.14 -0.59 2.59
C GLY A 135 -16.37 -1.43 3.60
N LEU A 136 -15.02 -1.43 3.52
CA LEU A 136 -14.14 -2.09 4.46
C LEU A 136 -13.35 -1.03 5.22
N LEU A 137 -13.63 -0.88 6.50
CA LEU A 137 -12.94 0.06 7.39
C LEU A 137 -12.72 -0.58 8.75
N TYR A 138 -11.49 -0.47 9.24
CA TYR A 138 -11.15 -0.81 10.62
C TYR A 138 -11.54 0.32 11.58
N ASP A 139 -11.16 1.57 11.24
CA ASP A 139 -11.43 2.77 12.03
C ASP A 139 -11.85 3.94 11.14
N SER A 140 -13.11 4.34 11.26
CA SER A 140 -13.66 5.43 10.45
C SER A 140 -13.09 6.80 10.81
N ILE A 141 -12.69 7.02 12.06
CA ILE A 141 -12.12 8.30 12.50
C ILE A 141 -10.73 8.46 11.89
N GLU A 142 -9.89 7.44 12.03
CA GLU A 142 -8.54 7.45 11.45
C GLU A 142 -8.59 7.50 9.92
N PHE A 143 -9.56 6.85 9.29
CA PHE A 143 -9.78 6.92 7.84
C PHE A 143 -9.99 8.37 7.36
N PHE A 144 -10.91 9.12 7.97
CA PHE A 144 -11.14 10.51 7.56
C PHE A 144 -9.96 11.43 7.90
N LYS A 145 -9.22 11.19 8.99
CA LYS A 145 -7.96 11.89 9.27
C LYS A 145 -6.90 11.62 8.20
N SER A 146 -6.79 10.38 7.74
CA SER A 146 -5.88 9.97 6.68
C SER A 146 -6.23 10.64 5.35
N ILE A 147 -7.50 10.75 5.00
CA ILE A 147 -7.95 11.51 3.81
C ILE A 147 -7.56 12.99 3.93
N GLU A 148 -7.75 13.61 5.10
CA GLU A 148 -7.36 15.01 5.30
C GLU A 148 -5.83 15.18 5.24
N LYS A 149 -5.05 14.24 5.78
CA LYS A 149 -3.59 14.20 5.62
C LYS A 149 -3.21 14.10 4.14
N LEU A 150 -3.84 13.17 3.41
CA LEU A 150 -3.62 12.97 1.98
C LEU A 150 -3.89 14.23 1.17
N ARG A 151 -4.99 14.96 1.45
CA ARG A 151 -5.30 16.25 0.80
C ARG A 151 -4.26 17.33 1.07
N LYS A 152 -3.73 17.39 2.30
CA LYS A 152 -2.64 18.32 2.66
C LYS A 152 -1.36 17.99 1.88
N LEU A 153 -1.00 16.72 1.80
CA LEU A 153 0.15 16.23 1.04
C LEU A 153 -0.01 16.49 -0.45
N GLN A 154 -1.20 16.20 -1.02
CA GLN A 154 -1.52 16.50 -2.41
C GLN A 154 -1.32 17.98 -2.73
N LYS A 155 -1.84 18.86 -1.86
CA LYS A 155 -1.67 20.33 -2.03
C LYS A 155 -0.21 20.75 -1.86
N LYS A 156 0.49 20.23 -0.85
CA LYS A 156 1.89 20.56 -0.56
C LYS A 156 2.80 20.28 -1.75
N TYR A 157 2.62 19.15 -2.39
CA TYR A 157 3.48 18.67 -3.47
C TYR A 157 2.89 18.91 -4.87
N ASN A 158 1.69 19.50 -4.99
CA ASN A 158 0.93 19.56 -6.24
C ASN A 158 0.84 18.17 -6.90
N ALA A 159 0.57 17.14 -6.10
CA ALA A 159 0.71 15.74 -6.47
C ALA A 159 -0.52 15.19 -7.20
N LYS A 160 -0.29 14.21 -8.07
CA LYS A 160 -1.33 13.34 -8.63
C LYS A 160 -1.62 12.21 -7.64
N ILE A 161 -2.89 11.87 -7.41
CA ILE A 161 -3.29 10.70 -6.63
C ILE A 161 -3.55 9.54 -7.58
N VAL A 162 -3.04 8.35 -7.26
CA VAL A 162 -3.34 7.09 -7.97
C VAL A 162 -4.29 6.27 -7.12
N PHE A 163 -5.47 5.98 -7.65
CA PHE A 163 -6.51 5.22 -6.96
C PHE A 163 -6.36 3.72 -7.26
N ALA A 164 -6.17 2.89 -6.21
CA ALA A 164 -5.78 1.48 -6.35
C ALA A 164 -6.91 0.59 -6.90
N HIS A 165 -8.16 0.89 -6.56
CA HIS A 165 -9.34 0.09 -6.93
C HIS A 165 -10.31 0.82 -7.86
N ASP A 166 -9.83 1.80 -8.65
CA ASP A 166 -10.60 2.55 -9.61
C ASP A 166 -10.26 2.09 -11.03
N TYR A 167 -11.08 1.21 -11.58
CA TYR A 167 -10.84 0.62 -12.91
C TYR A 167 -10.86 1.66 -14.04
N GLU A 168 -11.77 2.63 -13.99
CA GLU A 168 -11.83 3.68 -15.01
C GLU A 168 -10.61 4.61 -14.92
N PHE A 169 -10.17 4.92 -13.71
CA PHE A 169 -8.93 5.66 -13.50
C PHE A 169 -7.71 4.86 -13.97
N PHE A 170 -7.66 3.55 -13.68
CA PHE A 170 -6.55 2.68 -14.10
C PHE A 170 -6.30 2.71 -15.62
N LYS A 171 -7.35 2.79 -16.43
CA LYS A 171 -7.24 2.88 -17.89
C LYS A 171 -6.51 4.15 -18.38
N THR A 172 -6.37 5.16 -17.52
CA THR A 172 -5.69 6.43 -17.85
C THR A 172 -4.22 6.41 -17.49
N LEU A 173 -3.75 5.37 -16.81
CA LEU A 173 -2.37 5.26 -16.37
C LEU A 173 -1.47 4.70 -17.47
N LYS A 174 -0.21 5.13 -17.47
CA LYS A 174 0.84 4.46 -18.22
C LYS A 174 1.03 3.07 -17.63
N THR A 175 1.02 2.06 -18.49
CA THR A 175 1.28 0.66 -18.11
C THR A 175 2.48 0.12 -18.85
N VAL A 176 3.12 -0.91 -18.32
CA VAL A 176 4.31 -1.55 -18.91
C VAL A 176 4.09 -1.83 -20.42
N PRO A 177 5.03 -1.46 -21.31
CA PRO A 177 6.39 -1.00 -21.04
C PRO A 177 6.54 0.52 -20.79
N GLU A 178 5.47 1.30 -20.85
CA GLU A 178 5.50 2.72 -20.51
C GLU A 178 5.73 2.92 -18.99
N TYR A 179 6.32 4.04 -18.60
CA TYR A 179 6.61 4.37 -17.21
C TYR A 179 6.51 5.87 -16.95
N TYR A 180 6.51 6.23 -15.69
CA TYR A 180 6.59 7.60 -15.21
C TYR A 180 8.03 7.91 -14.79
N GLU A 181 8.54 9.11 -15.12
CA GLU A 181 9.92 9.53 -14.80
C GLU A 181 10.05 10.97 -14.24
#